data_3d3c6931dce08712a2c6cbd384fc19f1
#
_entry.id   3d3c6931dce08712a2c6cbd384fc19f1
#
_cell.length_a   1.000
_cell.length_b   1.000
_cell.length_c   1.000
_cell.angle_alpha   90.00
_cell.angle_beta   90.00
_cell.angle_gamma   90.00
#
_symmetry.space_group_name_H-M   'P 1'
#
loop_
_entity.id
_entity.type
_entity.pdbx_description
1 polymer ?
#
loop_
_entity_poly.entity_id
_entity_poly.type
_entity_poly.pdbx_seq_one_letter_code
_entity_poly.pdbx_strand_id
1 'polypeptide(L)'
;YTRTNTWSSAPQPTEDTIKYWKHISQKKNWRIVQLANGFLQTEYKCIESDDWIDVTRRETIAGAEQAIDASIEHYSKKLEFNQGPKVVKTFK
;
A
#
# COMPACT_ATOMS: atom_id res chain seq x y z
N TYR A 1 30.76 -15.13 21.41
CA TYR A 1 30.40 -14.21 20.46
C TYR A 1 28.98 -14.21 20.17
N THR A 2 28.46 -13.16 20.25
CA THR A 2 27.14 -13.11 19.97
C THR A 2 26.91 -12.14 18.97
N ARG A 3 26.32 -12.54 17.98
CA ARG A 3 26.11 -11.69 17.06
C ARG A 3 24.80 -11.25 17.05
N THR A 4 24.62 -10.14 17.04
CA THR A 4 23.33 -9.60 16.93
C THR A 4 22.96 -9.55 15.51
N ASN A 5 21.85 -10.06 15.21
CA ASN A 5 21.38 -9.99 13.89
C ASN A 5 20.79 -8.66 13.65
N THR A 6 21.49 -7.81 13.00
CA THR A 6 21.00 -6.49 12.76
C THR A 6 19.73 -6.47 11.93
N TRP A 7 19.56 -7.45 11.05
CA TRP A 7 18.32 -7.49 10.27
C TRP A 7 17.14 -7.93 11.14
N SER A 8 17.38 -8.66 12.20
CA SER A 8 16.29 -9.06 13.08
C SER A 8 15.89 -7.94 14.04
N SER A 9 16.69 -6.90 14.13
CA SER A 9 16.34 -5.79 14.98
C SER A 9 15.53 -4.72 14.24
N ALA A 10 15.25 -4.94 12.96
CA ALA A 10 14.42 -4.01 12.23
C ALA A 10 13.02 -3.99 12.86
N PRO A 11 12.45 -2.80 13.02
CA PRO A 11 11.13 -2.72 13.64
C PRO A 11 10.08 -3.40 12.77
N GLN A 12 9.21 -4.12 13.43
CA GLN A 12 8.08 -4.73 12.75
C GLN A 12 6.97 -3.70 12.62
N PRO A 13 6.19 -3.76 11.55
CA PRO A 13 5.07 -2.85 11.43
C PRO A 13 4.04 -3.15 12.50
N THR A 14 3.41 -2.10 13.00
CA THR A 14 2.38 -2.24 14.01
C THR A 14 1.11 -2.79 13.39
N GLU A 15 0.18 -3.22 14.24
CA GLU A 15 -1.11 -3.67 13.76
C GLU A 15 -1.83 -2.57 12.98
N ASP A 16 -1.68 -1.33 13.43
CA ASP A 16 -2.31 -0.20 12.76
C ASP A 16 -1.74 -0.01 11.35
N THR A 17 -0.43 -0.18 11.21
CA THR A 17 0.21 -0.08 9.91
C THR A 17 -0.28 -1.18 8.96
N ILE A 18 -0.38 -2.40 9.46
CA ILE A 18 -0.87 -3.52 8.66
C ILE A 18 -2.31 -3.29 8.24
N LYS A 19 -3.13 -2.79 9.15
CA LYS A 19 -4.51 -2.46 8.87
C LYS A 19 -4.63 -1.40 7.78
N TYR A 20 -3.77 -0.40 7.85
CA TYR A 20 -3.70 0.67 6.88
C TYR A 20 -3.32 0.14 5.49
N TRP A 21 -2.31 -0.74 5.43
CA TRP A 21 -1.90 -1.35 4.17
C TRP A 21 -3.00 -2.20 3.56
N LYS A 22 -3.74 -2.94 4.39
CA LYS A 22 -4.88 -3.73 3.92
C LYS A 22 -5.96 -2.83 3.35
N HIS A 23 -6.18 -1.69 3.98
CA HIS A 23 -7.16 -0.72 3.54
C HIS A 23 -6.77 -0.13 2.18
N ILE A 24 -5.52 0.27 2.01
CA ILE A 24 -5.03 0.85 0.76
C ILE A 24 -5.00 -0.17 -0.36
N SER A 25 -4.80 -1.44 -0.05
CA SER A 25 -4.73 -2.47 -1.09
C SER A 25 -6.09 -2.88 -1.64
N GLN A 26 -7.17 -2.26 -1.19
CA GLN A 26 -8.51 -2.51 -1.70
C GLN A 26 -8.95 -1.39 -2.63
N LYS A 27 -9.18 -1.71 -3.88
CA LYS A 27 -9.51 -0.70 -4.90
C LYS A 27 -10.78 0.08 -4.55
N LYS A 28 -11.72 -0.51 -3.84
CA LYS A 28 -12.95 0.16 -3.44
C LYS A 28 -12.73 1.37 -2.55
N ASN A 29 -11.55 1.46 -1.94
CA ASN A 29 -11.20 2.58 -1.07
C ASN A 29 -10.51 3.72 -1.83
N TRP A 30 -10.41 3.61 -3.12
CA TRP A 30 -9.80 4.62 -3.98
C TRP A 30 -10.83 5.29 -4.85
N ARG A 31 -10.51 6.50 -5.28
CA ARG A 31 -11.34 7.21 -6.25
C ARG A 31 -10.46 8.11 -7.12
N ILE A 32 -11.02 8.55 -8.22
CA ILE A 32 -10.37 9.49 -9.12
C ILE A 32 -11.23 10.75 -9.16
N VAL A 33 -10.59 11.89 -8.93
CA VAL A 33 -11.27 13.18 -8.93
C VAL A 33 -10.68 14.06 -10.03
N GLN A 34 -11.54 14.67 -10.83
CA GLN A 34 -11.07 15.62 -11.83
C GLN A 34 -10.93 16.98 -11.19
N LEU A 35 -9.72 17.55 -11.29
CA LEU A 35 -9.44 18.86 -10.75
C LEU A 35 -9.85 19.96 -11.74
N ALA A 36 -9.92 21.19 -11.25
CA ALA A 36 -10.31 22.33 -12.06
C ALA A 36 -9.38 22.55 -13.26
N ASN A 37 -8.11 22.16 -13.14
CA ASN A 37 -7.14 22.30 -14.23
C ASN A 37 -7.18 21.12 -15.21
N GLY A 38 -8.12 20.19 -15.05
CA GLY A 38 -8.26 19.05 -15.95
C GLY A 38 -7.48 17.82 -15.56
N PHE A 39 -6.60 17.90 -14.57
CA PHE A 39 -5.86 16.74 -14.11
C PHE A 39 -6.75 15.81 -13.32
N LEU A 40 -6.40 14.53 -13.35
CA LEU A 40 -7.12 13.51 -12.61
C LEU A 40 -6.29 13.11 -11.41
N GLN A 41 -6.84 13.30 -10.23
CA GLN A 41 -6.15 13.04 -8.98
C GLN A 41 -6.65 11.74 -8.37
N THR A 42 -5.71 10.86 -8.00
CA THR A 42 -6.06 9.62 -7.31
C THR A 42 -6.05 9.88 -5.81
N GLU A 43 -7.07 9.37 -5.14
CA GLU A 43 -7.23 9.56 -3.70
C GLU A 43 -7.69 8.27 -3.07
N TYR A 44 -7.27 8.05 -1.82
CA TYR A 44 -7.81 6.93 -1.06
C TYR A 44 -8.49 7.45 0.19
N LYS A 45 -9.47 6.69 0.68
CA LYS A 45 -10.22 7.08 1.85
C LYS A 45 -9.40 6.82 3.11
N CYS A 46 -9.39 7.78 4.01
CA CYS A 46 -8.71 7.63 5.28
C CYS A 46 -9.43 6.58 6.12
N ILE A 47 -8.66 5.78 6.85
CA ILE A 47 -9.21 4.68 7.63
C ILE A 47 -9.93 5.18 8.88
N GLU A 48 -9.49 6.31 9.42
CA GLU A 48 -10.01 6.85 10.67
C GLU A 48 -11.04 7.94 10.51
N SER A 49 -11.23 8.44 9.30
CA SER A 49 -12.17 9.53 9.05
C SER A 49 -12.74 9.39 7.64
N ASP A 50 -13.64 10.28 7.29
CA ASP A 50 -14.22 10.28 5.95
C ASP A 50 -13.41 11.12 4.97
N ASP A 51 -12.25 11.58 5.39
CA ASP A 51 -11.41 12.39 4.52
C ASP A 51 -10.75 11.55 3.44
N TRP A 52 -10.46 12.20 2.33
CA TRP A 52 -9.74 11.57 1.23
C TRP A 52 -8.34 12.14 1.13
N ILE A 53 -7.37 11.26 0.92
CA ILE A 53 -5.96 11.64 0.86
C ILE A 53 -5.48 11.50 -0.57
N ASP A 54 -4.93 12.57 -1.12
CA ASP A 54 -4.43 12.56 -2.50
C ASP A 54 -3.06 11.88 -2.57
N VAL A 55 -2.84 11.18 -3.67
CA VAL A 55 -1.60 10.42 -3.87
C VAL A 55 -0.87 10.86 -5.12
N THR A 56 -1.54 10.82 -6.28
CA THR A 56 -0.91 11.18 -7.54
C THR A 56 -1.86 11.97 -8.42
N ARG A 57 -1.29 12.61 -9.43
CA ARG A 57 -2.05 13.31 -10.45
C ARG A 57 -1.62 12.80 -11.81
N ARG A 58 -2.58 12.55 -12.67
CA ARG A 58 -2.33 12.07 -14.03
C ARG A 58 -3.20 12.86 -15.00
N GLU A 59 -2.82 12.84 -16.26
CA GLU A 59 -3.57 13.57 -17.28
C GLU A 59 -4.74 12.76 -17.86
N THR A 60 -4.72 11.46 -17.69
CA THR A 60 -5.76 10.59 -18.25
C THR A 60 -6.32 9.66 -17.18
N ILE A 61 -7.55 9.20 -17.41
CA ILE A 61 -8.19 8.25 -16.51
C ILE A 61 -7.41 6.93 -16.49
N ALA A 62 -6.96 6.49 -17.67
CA ALA A 62 -6.16 5.26 -17.75
C ALA A 62 -4.88 5.37 -16.93
N GLY A 63 -4.20 6.51 -16.99
CA GLY A 63 -3.01 6.76 -16.20
C GLY A 63 -3.30 6.78 -14.71
N ALA A 64 -4.43 7.38 -14.33
CA ALA A 64 -4.85 7.43 -12.93
C ALA A 64 -5.16 6.03 -12.40
N GLU A 65 -5.89 5.23 -13.18
CA GLU A 65 -6.19 3.86 -12.78
C GLU A 65 -4.92 3.01 -12.66
N GLN A 66 -3.99 3.20 -13.57
CA GLN A 66 -2.72 2.50 -13.52
C GLN A 66 -1.94 2.87 -12.25
N ALA A 67 -1.97 4.13 -11.86
CA ALA A 67 -1.32 4.58 -10.64
C ALA A 67 -1.96 3.94 -9.40
N ILE A 68 -3.28 3.82 -9.39
CA ILE A 68 -4.00 3.17 -8.29
C ILE A 68 -3.61 1.68 -8.23
N ASP A 69 -3.63 1.00 -9.37
CA ASP A 69 -3.29 -0.42 -9.42
C ASP A 69 -1.84 -0.67 -8.98
N ALA A 70 -0.93 0.21 -9.35
CA ALA A 70 0.46 0.11 -8.93
C ALA A 70 0.59 0.28 -7.41
N SER A 71 -0.16 1.21 -6.84
CA SER A 71 -0.16 1.42 -5.39
C SER A 71 -0.72 0.21 -4.66
N ILE A 72 -1.82 -0.34 -5.16
CA ILE A 72 -2.46 -1.53 -4.58
C ILE A 72 -1.48 -2.70 -4.60
N GLU A 73 -0.81 -2.92 -5.72
CA GLU A 73 0.16 -3.99 -5.86
C GLU A 73 1.31 -3.80 -4.86
N HIS A 74 1.81 -2.58 -4.76
CA HIS A 74 2.90 -2.27 -3.84
C HIS A 74 2.54 -2.61 -2.40
N TYR A 75 1.38 -2.19 -1.93
CA TYR A 75 0.96 -2.46 -0.56
C TYR A 75 0.57 -3.91 -0.33
N SER A 76 0.02 -4.56 -1.34
CA SER A 76 -0.27 -5.99 -1.24
C SER A 76 1.00 -6.81 -1.07
N LYS A 77 2.06 -6.44 -1.77
CA LYS A 77 3.36 -7.10 -1.63
C LYS A 77 3.96 -6.83 -0.26
N LYS A 78 3.82 -5.62 0.24
CA LYS A 78 4.29 -5.30 1.59
C LYS A 78 3.61 -6.17 2.64
N LEU A 79 2.31 -6.36 2.50
CA LEU A 79 1.56 -7.23 3.42
C LEU A 79 2.08 -8.66 3.35
N GLU A 80 2.34 -9.14 2.16
CA GLU A 80 2.83 -10.49 1.97
C GLU A 80 4.18 -10.70 2.62
N PHE A 81 5.12 -9.75 2.42
CA PHE A 81 6.44 -9.85 3.02
C PHE A 81 6.41 -9.73 4.53
N ASN A 82 5.46 -9.00 5.08
CA ASN A 82 5.41 -8.76 6.52
C ASN A 82 4.57 -9.77 7.29
N GLN A 83 4.11 -10.82 6.63
CA GLN A 83 3.45 -11.92 7.30
C GLN A 83 4.44 -12.95 7.85
N GLY A 84 5.72 -12.66 7.73
CA GLY A 84 6.77 -13.53 8.20
C GLY A 84 7.27 -14.46 7.11
N PRO A 85 8.30 -15.24 7.42
CA PRO A 85 8.87 -16.14 6.42
C PRO A 85 7.89 -17.26 6.06
N LYS A 86 7.89 -17.62 4.80
CA LYS A 86 7.06 -18.70 4.31
C LYS A 86 7.94 -19.85 3.88
N VAL A 87 7.55 -21.02 4.23
CA VAL A 87 8.23 -22.21 3.75
C VAL A 87 7.74 -22.50 2.35
N VAL A 88 8.59 -22.25 1.37
CA VAL A 88 8.23 -22.47 -0.02
C VAL A 88 8.48 -23.92 -0.40
N LYS A 89 9.52 -24.51 0.13
CA LYS A 89 9.84 -25.89 -0.16
C LYS A 89 10.71 -26.47 0.95
N THR A 90 10.43 -27.71 1.31
CA THR A 90 11.20 -28.43 2.31
C THR A 90 11.91 -29.59 1.67
N PHE A 91 13.18 -29.75 1.97
CA PHE A 91 13.98 -30.86 1.46
C PHE A 91 14.35 -31.79 2.58
N LYS A 92 14.47 -33.02 2.26
CA LYS A 92 14.93 -34.02 3.22
C LYS A 92 16.24 -34.60 2.83
#